data_b9ade017cf995566b163db6a5752c7bd
#
_entry.id   b9ade017cf995566b163db6a5752c7bd
#
_cell.length_a   1.000
_cell.length_b   1.000
_cell.length_c   1.000
_cell.angle_alpha   90.00
_cell.angle_beta   90.00
_cell.angle_gamma   90.00
#
_symmetry.space_group_name_H-M   'P 1'
#
loop_
_entity.id
_entity.type
_entity.pdbx_description
1 polymer ?
#
loop_
_entity_poly.entity_id
_entity_poly.type
_entity_poly.pdbx_seq_one_letter_code
_entity_poly.pdbx_strand_id
1 'polypeptide(L)'
;KNIWATAYQAHPYHHSTIGWRSDIENVSTERLKEFYDIYYWPNNATATIIGDFEKEQALSLIAKYFGEHKRSSHEIPKMYTEEPIQEGPRRVVVKRSGKSGITAVAHKTPPGLDTDMYAIQVLGKILCDGKSSRLYKKIVDKGLATSLFMYDFPFKDNGLFITYAFLTPDTDNQIVEDIILNEYNNIILNGVDDSEILRAVAQIRAT
;
A
#
# COMPACT_ATOMS: atom_id res chain seq x y z
N LYS A 1 -3.36 0.07 -10.50
CA LYS A 1 -2.43 -0.72 -11.32
C LYS A 1 -1.31 0.15 -11.88
N ASN A 2 -1.61 1.21 -12.66
CA ASN A 2 -0.60 1.99 -13.39
C ASN A 2 0.44 2.67 -12.47
N ILE A 3 0.06 3.14 -11.28
CA ILE A 3 1.00 3.72 -10.31
C ILE A 3 2.05 2.68 -9.91
N TRP A 4 1.64 1.47 -9.55
CA TRP A 4 2.53 0.38 -9.17
C TRP A 4 3.45 -0.02 -10.31
N ALA A 5 2.89 -0.20 -11.52
CA ALA A 5 3.67 -0.52 -12.71
C ALA A 5 4.66 0.59 -13.12
N THR A 6 4.41 1.84 -12.71
CA THR A 6 5.32 2.97 -12.96
C THR A 6 6.37 3.09 -11.84
N ALA A 7 5.99 2.80 -10.59
CA ALA A 7 6.87 2.94 -9.45
C ALA A 7 7.96 1.86 -9.39
N TYR A 8 7.67 0.65 -9.87
CA TYR A 8 8.63 -0.47 -9.83
C TYR A 8 9.01 -0.91 -11.23
N GLN A 9 10.32 -1.10 -11.46
CA GLN A 9 10.88 -1.61 -12.71
C GLN A 9 11.10 -3.13 -12.69
N ALA A 10 11.74 -3.61 -11.63
CA ALA A 10 12.20 -4.99 -11.52
C ALA A 10 11.41 -5.76 -10.44
N HIS A 11 11.06 -5.11 -9.35
CA HIS A 11 10.39 -5.77 -8.22
C HIS A 11 8.99 -6.26 -8.60
N PRO A 12 8.57 -7.48 -8.18
CA PRO A 12 7.25 -8.03 -8.47
C PRO A 12 6.06 -7.17 -8.06
N TYR A 13 6.24 -6.19 -7.17
CA TYR A 13 5.17 -5.25 -6.80
C TYR A 13 4.66 -4.40 -7.97
N HIS A 14 5.34 -4.38 -9.11
CA HIS A 14 4.80 -3.74 -10.30
C HIS A 14 3.60 -4.48 -10.90
N HIS A 15 3.42 -5.75 -10.58
CA HIS A 15 2.25 -6.51 -10.96
C HIS A 15 1.10 -6.36 -9.97
N SER A 16 -0.12 -6.40 -10.47
CA SER A 16 -1.30 -6.51 -9.61
C SER A 16 -1.33 -7.89 -8.96
N THR A 17 -1.65 -7.98 -7.66
CA THR A 17 -1.87 -9.25 -6.95
C THR A 17 -2.91 -10.15 -7.63
N ILE A 18 -3.94 -9.55 -8.24
CA ILE A 18 -4.96 -10.29 -9.01
C ILE A 18 -4.40 -10.81 -10.35
N GLY A 19 -3.31 -10.22 -10.86
CA GLY A 19 -2.75 -10.54 -12.17
C GLY A 19 -3.51 -9.89 -13.33
N TRP A 20 -3.30 -10.42 -14.52
CA TRP A 20 -3.97 -10.00 -15.74
C TRP A 20 -5.14 -10.94 -16.05
N ARG A 21 -6.19 -10.39 -16.65
CA ARG A 21 -7.38 -11.17 -17.05
C ARG A 21 -7.03 -12.32 -17.96
N SER A 22 -6.15 -12.09 -18.92
CA SER A 22 -5.64 -13.11 -19.84
C SER A 22 -4.99 -14.29 -19.11
N ASP A 23 -4.21 -14.01 -18.05
CA ASP A 23 -3.54 -15.06 -17.28
C ASP A 23 -4.56 -15.88 -16.49
N ILE A 24 -5.55 -15.19 -15.88
CA ILE A 24 -6.63 -15.84 -15.12
C ILE A 24 -7.48 -16.74 -16.02
N GLU A 25 -7.79 -16.28 -17.24
CA GLU A 25 -8.61 -17.02 -18.20
C GLU A 25 -7.87 -18.21 -18.84
N ASN A 26 -6.54 -18.16 -18.89
CA ASN A 26 -5.73 -19.17 -19.61
C ASN A 26 -4.82 -20.02 -18.72
N VAL A 27 -4.77 -19.77 -17.40
CA VAL A 27 -3.97 -20.61 -16.49
C VAL A 27 -4.56 -22.02 -16.43
N SER A 28 -3.72 -23.03 -16.63
CA SER A 28 -4.16 -24.43 -16.52
C SER A 28 -4.15 -24.91 -15.06
N THR A 29 -4.92 -25.96 -14.79
CA THR A 29 -4.95 -26.61 -13.47
C THR A 29 -3.58 -27.16 -13.08
N GLU A 30 -2.80 -27.64 -14.03
CA GLU A 30 -1.44 -28.15 -13.82
C GLU A 30 -0.51 -27.04 -13.33
N ARG A 31 -0.58 -25.86 -13.95
CA ARG A 31 0.19 -24.67 -13.52
C ARG A 31 -0.18 -24.23 -12.11
N LEU A 32 -1.47 -24.24 -11.78
CA LEU A 32 -1.92 -23.92 -10.43
C LEU A 32 -1.41 -24.94 -9.41
N LYS A 33 -1.44 -26.23 -9.80
CA LYS A 33 -0.92 -27.31 -8.95
C LYS A 33 0.59 -27.21 -8.74
N GLU A 34 1.37 -26.92 -9.79
CA GLU A 34 2.81 -26.67 -9.69
C GLU A 34 3.12 -25.55 -8.67
N PHE A 35 2.40 -24.44 -8.77
CA PHE A 35 2.56 -23.33 -7.82
C PHE A 35 2.21 -23.75 -6.39
N TYR A 36 1.11 -24.47 -6.22
CA TYR A 36 0.70 -24.99 -4.91
C TYR A 36 1.76 -25.91 -4.32
N ASP A 37 2.26 -26.88 -5.10
CA ASP A 37 3.26 -27.86 -4.68
C ASP A 37 4.62 -27.20 -4.30
N ILE A 38 4.92 -26.03 -4.86
CA ILE A 38 6.14 -25.28 -4.53
C ILE A 38 6.01 -24.50 -3.20
N TYR A 39 4.88 -23.83 -2.98
CA TYR A 39 4.78 -22.81 -1.94
C TYR A 39 3.90 -23.18 -0.75
N TYR A 40 2.94 -24.11 -0.89
CA TYR A 40 1.96 -24.40 0.15
C TYR A 40 2.40 -25.57 1.05
N TRP A 41 3.30 -25.25 1.98
CA TRP A 41 3.84 -26.20 2.94
C TRP A 41 3.72 -25.69 4.37
N PRO A 42 3.58 -26.56 5.40
CA PRO A 42 3.49 -26.14 6.79
C PRO A 42 4.67 -25.27 7.27
N ASN A 43 5.87 -25.50 6.73
CA ASN A 43 7.05 -24.70 7.04
C ASN A 43 7.12 -23.36 6.27
N ASN A 44 6.12 -23.07 5.45
CA ASN A 44 5.93 -21.79 4.75
C ASN A 44 4.57 -21.14 5.08
N ALA A 45 3.87 -21.65 6.08
CA ALA A 45 2.56 -21.17 6.49
C ALA A 45 2.60 -20.72 7.96
N THR A 46 1.88 -19.67 8.27
CA THR A 46 1.62 -19.21 9.62
C THR A 46 0.12 -19.14 9.84
N ALA A 47 -0.37 -19.80 10.88
CA ALA A 47 -1.77 -19.71 11.29
C ALA A 47 -1.89 -18.75 12.47
N THR A 48 -2.77 -17.75 12.35
CA THR A 48 -3.11 -16.84 13.44
C THR A 48 -4.57 -17.04 13.80
N ILE A 49 -4.85 -17.33 15.09
CA ILE A 49 -6.20 -17.53 15.61
C ILE A 49 -6.48 -16.45 16.64
N ILE A 50 -7.54 -15.68 16.41
CA ILE A 50 -7.97 -14.58 17.29
C ILE A 50 -9.44 -14.78 17.60
N GLY A 51 -9.78 -14.73 18.88
CA GLY A 51 -11.17 -14.87 19.36
C GLY A 51 -11.24 -15.37 20.78
N ASP A 52 -12.43 -15.72 21.23
CA ASP A 52 -12.68 -16.35 22.52
C ASP A 52 -12.66 -17.87 22.35
N PHE A 53 -11.57 -18.51 22.77
CA PHE A 53 -11.37 -19.96 22.67
C PHE A 53 -10.38 -20.48 23.71
N GLU A 54 -10.51 -21.78 24.02
CA GLU A 54 -9.56 -22.48 24.86
C GLU A 54 -8.32 -22.89 24.03
N LYS A 55 -7.14 -22.43 24.47
CA LYS A 55 -5.86 -22.62 23.74
C LYS A 55 -5.54 -24.09 23.47
N GLU A 56 -5.73 -24.95 24.47
CA GLU A 56 -5.45 -26.40 24.38
C GLU A 56 -6.37 -27.07 23.35
N GLN A 57 -7.63 -26.67 23.29
CA GLN A 57 -8.59 -27.17 22.31
C GLN A 57 -8.20 -26.74 20.91
N ALA A 58 -7.84 -25.45 20.71
CA ALA A 58 -7.40 -24.94 19.43
C ALA A 58 -6.14 -25.68 18.92
N LEU A 59 -5.13 -25.85 19.79
CA LEU A 59 -3.92 -26.61 19.45
C LEU A 59 -4.21 -28.07 19.10
N SER A 60 -5.12 -28.72 19.83
CA SER A 60 -5.55 -30.09 19.54
C SER A 60 -6.21 -30.20 18.16
N LEU A 61 -7.08 -29.24 17.81
CA LEU A 61 -7.72 -29.19 16.49
C LEU A 61 -6.71 -28.95 15.37
N ILE A 62 -5.75 -28.02 15.58
CA ILE A 62 -4.66 -27.79 14.62
C ILE A 62 -3.86 -29.07 14.41
N ALA A 63 -3.45 -29.72 15.48
CA ALA A 63 -2.69 -30.97 15.40
C ALA A 63 -3.50 -32.07 14.69
N LYS A 64 -4.80 -32.16 14.96
CA LYS A 64 -5.69 -33.16 14.32
C LYS A 64 -5.84 -32.94 12.82
N TYR A 65 -6.01 -31.71 12.38
CA TYR A 65 -6.30 -31.41 10.96
C TYR A 65 -5.08 -31.11 10.12
N PHE A 66 -3.99 -30.62 10.72
CA PHE A 66 -2.79 -30.21 10.01
C PHE A 66 -1.53 -31.00 10.39
N GLY A 67 -1.57 -31.77 11.47
CA GLY A 67 -0.40 -32.47 12.00
C GLY A 67 0.20 -33.55 11.09
N GLU A 68 -0.60 -34.09 10.15
CA GLU A 68 -0.13 -35.10 9.20
C GLU A 68 0.60 -34.50 7.98
N HIS A 69 0.45 -33.18 7.76
CA HIS A 69 1.13 -32.51 6.65
C HIS A 69 2.64 -32.42 6.90
N LYS A 70 3.40 -32.99 5.99
CA LYS A 70 4.86 -33.01 6.06
C LYS A 70 5.44 -31.65 5.68
N ARG A 71 6.64 -31.37 6.17
CA ARG A 71 7.43 -30.21 5.70
C ARG A 71 7.81 -30.43 4.22
N SER A 72 8.01 -29.32 3.49
CA SER A 72 8.62 -29.40 2.16
C SER A 72 9.96 -30.13 2.23
N SER A 73 10.17 -31.05 1.30
CA SER A 73 11.46 -31.72 1.08
C SER A 73 12.44 -30.84 0.29
N HIS A 74 11.98 -29.72 -0.24
CA HIS A 74 12.75 -28.79 -1.06
C HIS A 74 12.87 -27.44 -0.35
N GLU A 75 13.91 -26.71 -0.67
CA GLU A 75 14.00 -25.30 -0.29
C GLU A 75 12.93 -24.51 -1.04
N ILE A 76 12.14 -23.74 -0.30
CA ILE A 76 11.09 -22.91 -0.90
C ILE A 76 11.78 -21.71 -1.55
N PRO A 77 11.54 -21.46 -2.85
CA PRO A 77 12.19 -20.38 -3.58
C PRO A 77 11.93 -19.03 -2.91
N LYS A 78 12.98 -18.26 -2.72
CA LYS A 78 12.90 -16.88 -2.23
C LYS A 78 13.01 -15.94 -3.41
N MET A 79 12.29 -14.83 -3.32
CA MET A 79 12.47 -13.73 -4.25
C MET A 79 13.86 -13.10 -4.01
N TYR A 80 14.60 -12.89 -5.07
CA TYR A 80 15.94 -12.30 -5.04
C TYR A 80 16.06 -11.03 -5.88
N THR A 81 15.00 -10.67 -6.60
CA THR A 81 15.01 -9.46 -7.44
C THR A 81 14.85 -8.23 -6.56
N GLU A 82 15.83 -7.35 -6.63
CA GLU A 82 15.80 -6.06 -5.94
C GLU A 82 15.38 -4.96 -6.90
N GLU A 83 14.62 -4.00 -6.40
CA GLU A 83 14.26 -2.81 -7.17
C GLU A 83 15.48 -1.88 -7.27
N PRO A 84 15.88 -1.45 -8.48
CA PRO A 84 16.97 -0.50 -8.63
C PRO A 84 16.62 0.85 -8.01
N ILE A 85 17.66 1.60 -7.63
CA ILE A 85 17.50 2.96 -7.10
C ILE A 85 16.81 3.80 -8.16
N GLN A 86 15.81 4.56 -7.74
CA GLN A 86 15.09 5.47 -8.62
C GLN A 86 15.89 6.76 -8.80
N GLU A 87 16.35 7.02 -10.03
CA GLU A 87 17.21 8.16 -10.35
C GLU A 87 16.44 9.47 -10.60
N GLY A 88 15.10 9.41 -10.68
CA GLY A 88 14.27 10.59 -10.92
C GLY A 88 12.78 10.30 -10.86
N PRO A 89 11.93 11.34 -11.00
CA PRO A 89 10.49 11.17 -10.98
C PRO A 89 10.01 10.37 -12.19
N ARG A 90 8.98 9.56 -11.96
CA ARG A 90 8.29 8.80 -13.02
C ARG A 90 6.84 9.27 -13.09
N ARG A 91 6.30 9.39 -14.30
CA ARG A 91 4.93 9.86 -14.51
C ARG A 91 4.18 8.95 -15.45
N VAL A 92 2.91 8.72 -15.17
CA VAL A 92 1.98 8.05 -16.07
C VAL A 92 0.67 8.85 -16.16
N VAL A 93 0.19 9.04 -17.37
CA VAL A 93 -1.09 9.69 -17.64
C VAL A 93 -2.01 8.69 -18.31
N VAL A 94 -3.18 8.46 -17.70
CA VAL A 94 -4.20 7.54 -18.21
C VAL A 94 -5.41 8.36 -18.64
N LYS A 95 -5.69 8.39 -19.92
CA LYS A 95 -6.86 9.08 -20.49
C LYS A 95 -8.02 8.10 -20.65
N ARG A 96 -9.15 8.43 -20.05
CA ARG A 96 -10.40 7.68 -20.18
C ARG A 96 -11.57 8.64 -20.25
N SER A 97 -12.67 8.24 -20.90
CA SER A 97 -13.90 8.99 -20.86
C SER A 97 -14.46 9.05 -19.43
N GLY A 98 -14.82 10.24 -18.98
CA GLY A 98 -15.35 10.47 -17.63
C GLY A 98 -15.48 11.97 -17.35
N LYS A 99 -16.22 12.31 -16.29
CA LYS A 99 -16.44 13.71 -15.87
C LYS A 99 -15.46 14.19 -14.81
N SER A 100 -14.75 13.29 -14.14
CA SER A 100 -13.88 13.63 -13.01
C SER A 100 -12.53 12.97 -13.18
N GLY A 101 -11.47 13.70 -12.87
CA GLY A 101 -10.09 13.21 -12.86
C GLY A 101 -9.69 12.62 -11.50
N ILE A 102 -8.58 11.91 -11.52
CA ILE A 102 -7.87 11.48 -10.31
C ILE A 102 -6.43 11.92 -10.45
N THR A 103 -5.92 12.62 -9.45
CA THR A 103 -4.48 12.87 -9.31
C THR A 103 -3.94 12.02 -8.19
N ALA A 104 -2.79 11.40 -8.41
CA ALA A 104 -2.13 10.61 -7.38
C ALA A 104 -0.62 10.87 -7.40
N VAL A 105 -0.05 11.08 -6.22
CA VAL A 105 1.39 11.24 -5.99
C VAL A 105 1.85 10.12 -5.07
N ALA A 106 2.88 9.39 -5.51
CA ALA A 106 3.39 8.23 -4.80
C ALA A 106 4.88 8.38 -4.47
N HIS A 107 5.27 7.96 -3.26
CA HIS A 107 6.65 7.87 -2.81
C HIS A 107 6.94 6.46 -2.33
N LYS A 108 8.15 5.96 -2.56
CA LYS A 108 8.60 4.68 -1.97
C LYS A 108 8.78 4.83 -0.47
N THR A 109 8.38 3.80 0.27
CA THR A 109 8.52 3.73 1.72
C THR A 109 9.52 2.66 2.12
N PRO A 110 10.06 2.70 3.35
CA PRO A 110 10.72 1.54 3.94
C PRO A 110 9.81 0.30 3.98
N PRO A 111 10.39 -0.89 4.25
CA PRO A 111 9.60 -2.10 4.54
C PRO A 111 8.62 -1.89 5.70
N GLY A 112 7.48 -2.59 5.70
CA GLY A 112 6.39 -2.38 6.64
C GLY A 112 6.72 -2.63 8.13
N LEU A 113 7.82 -3.33 8.43
CA LEU A 113 8.29 -3.54 9.80
C LEU A 113 9.33 -2.50 10.25
N ASP A 114 9.70 -1.57 9.38
CA ASP A 114 10.61 -0.48 9.72
C ASP A 114 9.93 0.52 10.67
N THR A 115 10.68 1.05 11.62
CA THR A 115 10.17 2.02 12.60
C THR A 115 9.73 3.33 11.98
N ASP A 116 10.29 3.71 10.84
CA ASP A 116 9.90 4.92 10.11
C ASP A 116 8.45 4.86 9.56
N MET A 117 7.88 3.65 9.46
CA MET A 117 6.46 3.51 9.08
C MET A 117 5.51 4.18 10.06
N TYR A 118 5.84 4.25 11.36
CA TYR A 118 5.04 5.01 12.32
C TYR A 118 5.04 6.51 12.03
N ALA A 119 6.18 7.06 11.63
CA ALA A 119 6.27 8.46 11.21
C ALA A 119 5.46 8.72 9.93
N ILE A 120 5.48 7.79 8.97
CA ILE A 120 4.68 7.86 7.74
C ILE A 120 3.18 7.85 8.06
N GLN A 121 2.72 7.04 9.00
CA GLN A 121 1.32 7.03 9.44
C GLN A 121 0.91 8.37 10.06
N VAL A 122 1.74 8.94 10.94
CA VAL A 122 1.50 10.26 11.52
C VAL A 122 1.47 11.33 10.42
N LEU A 123 2.42 11.29 9.48
CA LEU A 123 2.47 12.20 8.33
C LEU A 123 1.19 12.15 7.51
N GLY A 124 0.66 10.95 7.29
CA GLY A 124 -0.60 10.77 6.58
C GLY A 124 -1.78 11.45 7.24
N LYS A 125 -1.88 11.36 8.56
CA LYS A 125 -2.93 12.07 9.31
C LYS A 125 -2.77 13.59 9.21
N ILE A 126 -1.55 14.10 9.28
CA ILE A 126 -1.28 15.55 9.14
C ILE A 126 -1.66 16.05 7.74
N LEU A 127 -1.30 15.29 6.72
CA LEU A 127 -1.50 15.66 5.31
C LEU A 127 -2.95 15.55 4.85
N CYS A 128 -3.61 14.41 5.13
CA CYS A 128 -4.82 14.02 4.41
C CYS A 128 -6.02 13.70 5.29
N ASP A 129 -5.85 13.36 6.57
CA ASP A 129 -6.96 12.85 7.37
C ASP A 129 -7.71 13.94 8.14
N GLY A 130 -9.01 14.00 7.87
CA GLY A 130 -9.93 14.95 8.47
C GLY A 130 -9.82 16.38 7.93
N LYS A 131 -10.84 17.19 8.25
CA LYS A 131 -11.00 18.57 7.74
C LYS A 131 -9.88 19.53 8.18
N SER A 132 -9.14 19.21 9.23
CA SER A 132 -8.04 20.03 9.74
C SER A 132 -6.71 19.75 9.04
N SER A 133 -6.62 18.71 8.22
CA SER A 133 -5.39 18.33 7.54
C SER A 133 -4.97 19.34 6.48
N ARG A 134 -3.66 19.38 6.20
CA ARG A 134 -3.07 20.43 5.35
C ARG A 134 -3.60 20.41 3.92
N LEU A 135 -3.61 19.22 3.29
CA LEU A 135 -4.08 19.08 1.92
C LEU A 135 -5.61 19.16 1.80
N TYR A 136 -6.35 18.72 2.83
CA TYR A 136 -7.80 18.88 2.82
C TYR A 136 -8.20 20.36 2.68
N LYS A 137 -7.60 21.24 3.48
CA LYS A 137 -7.85 22.70 3.43
C LYS A 137 -7.46 23.33 2.09
N LYS A 138 -6.40 22.81 1.45
CA LYS A 138 -5.87 23.37 0.20
C LYS A 138 -6.57 22.83 -1.06
N ILE A 139 -7.17 21.67 -0.97
CA ILE A 139 -7.76 20.96 -2.13
C ILE A 139 -9.27 20.81 -1.99
N VAL A 140 -9.75 20.16 -0.91
CA VAL A 140 -11.19 19.87 -0.74
C VAL A 140 -11.98 21.11 -0.35
N ASP A 141 -11.52 21.88 0.64
CA ASP A 141 -12.18 23.14 1.05
C ASP A 141 -12.18 24.20 -0.08
N LYS A 142 -11.26 24.07 -1.04
CA LYS A 142 -11.22 24.95 -2.22
C LYS A 142 -12.06 24.45 -3.38
N GLY A 143 -12.74 23.32 -3.21
CA GLY A 143 -13.61 22.75 -4.24
C GLY A 143 -12.87 22.09 -5.41
N LEU A 144 -11.55 21.86 -5.30
CA LEU A 144 -10.74 21.26 -6.35
C LEU A 144 -10.90 19.72 -6.41
N ALA A 145 -11.23 19.10 -5.26
CA ALA A 145 -11.53 17.69 -5.20
C ALA A 145 -12.73 17.42 -4.29
N THR A 146 -13.44 16.34 -4.55
CA THR A 146 -14.53 15.84 -3.72
C THR A 146 -14.04 15.08 -2.50
N SER A 147 -12.87 14.46 -2.63
CA SER A 147 -12.24 13.69 -1.55
C SER A 147 -10.73 13.57 -1.76
N LEU A 148 -10.06 13.36 -0.65
CA LEU A 148 -8.61 13.18 -0.59
C LEU A 148 -8.32 12.03 0.37
N PHE A 149 -7.45 11.11 -0.04
CA PHE A 149 -7.03 9.97 0.76
C PHE A 149 -5.53 9.78 0.65
N MET A 150 -4.97 9.24 1.71
CA MET A 150 -3.62 8.77 1.71
C MET A 150 -3.58 7.31 2.18
N TYR A 151 -2.82 6.50 1.48
CA TYR A 151 -2.58 5.10 1.85
C TYR A 151 -1.09 4.85 1.93
N ASP A 152 -0.66 4.27 3.03
CA ASP A 152 0.61 3.60 3.19
C ASP A 152 0.41 2.09 2.97
N PHE A 153 1.34 1.48 2.28
CA PHE A 153 1.32 0.06 1.98
C PHE A 153 2.52 -0.61 2.67
N PRO A 154 2.35 -1.08 3.92
CA PRO A 154 3.41 -1.67 4.73
C PRO A 154 3.70 -3.11 4.27
N PHE A 155 4.33 -3.25 3.12
CA PHE A 155 4.69 -4.54 2.56
C PHE A 155 5.98 -5.09 3.16
N LYS A 156 6.32 -6.35 2.84
CA LYS A 156 7.54 -7.01 3.29
C LYS A 156 8.79 -6.26 2.83
N ASP A 157 8.79 -5.80 1.58
CA ASP A 157 9.83 -4.97 0.98
C ASP A 157 9.31 -3.53 0.85
N ASN A 158 10.14 -2.63 0.32
CA ASN A 158 9.78 -1.21 0.16
C ASN A 158 8.43 -1.05 -0.53
N GLY A 159 7.48 -0.44 0.18
CA GLY A 159 6.13 -0.19 -0.28
C GLY A 159 5.96 1.17 -0.95
N LEU A 160 4.73 1.65 -0.97
CA LEU A 160 4.37 2.99 -1.45
C LEU A 160 3.52 3.72 -0.42
N PHE A 161 3.77 5.00 -0.31
CA PHE A 161 2.91 5.99 0.29
C PHE A 161 2.25 6.77 -0.85
N ILE A 162 0.93 6.74 -0.94
CA ILE A 162 0.21 7.31 -2.08
C ILE A 162 -0.87 8.27 -1.59
N THR A 163 -0.79 9.52 -2.03
CA THR A 163 -1.88 10.49 -1.89
C THR A 163 -2.74 10.49 -3.13
N TYR A 164 -4.05 10.31 -2.97
CA TYR A 164 -5.07 10.33 -4.03
C TYR A 164 -6.00 11.52 -3.82
N ALA A 165 -6.24 12.29 -4.87
CA ALA A 165 -7.27 13.31 -4.93
C ALA A 165 -8.28 12.97 -6.02
N PHE A 166 -9.56 12.87 -5.66
CA PHE A 166 -10.67 12.66 -6.60
C PHE A 166 -11.24 14.03 -6.97
N LEU A 167 -10.91 14.48 -8.17
CA LEU A 167 -11.16 15.84 -8.60
C LEU A 167 -12.64 16.15 -8.84
N THR A 168 -13.02 17.39 -8.62
CA THR A 168 -14.30 17.88 -9.11
C THR A 168 -14.28 17.99 -10.65
N PRO A 169 -15.44 17.98 -11.32
CA PRO A 169 -15.50 18.20 -12.76
C PRO A 169 -14.72 19.48 -13.15
N ASP A 170 -14.05 19.43 -14.29
CA ASP A 170 -13.31 20.55 -14.89
C ASP A 170 -12.07 21.03 -14.08
N THR A 171 -11.72 20.35 -12.99
CA THR A 171 -10.46 20.64 -12.28
C THR A 171 -9.27 20.08 -13.03
N ASP A 172 -8.27 20.91 -13.25
CA ASP A 172 -7.00 20.51 -13.86
C ASP A 172 -6.17 19.65 -12.88
N ASN A 173 -5.78 18.47 -13.32
CA ASN A 173 -4.94 17.55 -12.58
C ASN A 173 -3.60 18.19 -12.17
N GLN A 174 -3.02 19.06 -13.00
CA GLN A 174 -1.72 19.69 -12.74
C GLN A 174 -1.80 20.62 -11.52
N ILE A 175 -2.87 21.40 -11.39
CA ILE A 175 -3.07 22.29 -10.23
C ILE A 175 -3.04 21.50 -8.92
N VAL A 176 -3.74 20.37 -8.88
CA VAL A 176 -3.82 19.55 -7.67
C VAL A 176 -2.49 18.81 -7.40
N GLU A 177 -1.83 18.34 -8.44
CA GLU A 177 -0.49 17.77 -8.33
C GLU A 177 0.50 18.77 -7.74
N ASP A 178 0.53 20.00 -8.24
CA ASP A 178 1.42 21.06 -7.75
C ASP A 178 1.14 21.40 -6.28
N ILE A 179 -0.12 21.44 -5.86
CA ILE A 179 -0.49 21.66 -4.45
C ILE A 179 0.06 20.55 -3.57
N ILE A 180 -0.08 19.27 -3.98
CA ILE A 180 0.43 18.11 -3.24
C ILE A 180 1.96 18.17 -3.12
N LEU A 181 2.64 18.37 -4.23
CA LEU A 181 4.11 18.41 -4.28
C LEU A 181 4.66 19.61 -3.47
N ASN A 182 4.03 20.77 -3.57
CA ASN A 182 4.42 21.94 -2.80
C ASN A 182 4.23 21.72 -1.30
N GLU A 183 3.18 21.00 -0.87
CA GLU A 183 2.99 20.70 0.56
C GLU A 183 4.03 19.72 1.07
N TYR A 184 4.41 18.71 0.27
CA TYR A 184 5.50 17.82 0.63
C TYR A 184 6.83 18.57 0.77
N ASN A 185 7.14 19.45 -0.17
CA ASN A 185 8.33 20.29 -0.10
C ASN A 185 8.28 21.22 1.12
N ASN A 186 7.12 21.76 1.46
CA ASN A 186 6.96 22.60 2.64
C ASN A 186 7.27 21.83 3.93
N ILE A 187 6.83 20.58 4.05
CA ILE A 187 7.15 19.72 5.19
C ILE A 187 8.65 19.39 5.23
N ILE A 188 9.28 19.12 4.10
CA ILE A 188 10.72 18.84 4.02
C ILE A 188 11.54 20.06 4.50
N LEU A 189 11.13 21.25 4.12
CA LEU A 189 11.87 22.48 4.44
C LEU A 189 11.59 23.02 5.84
N ASN A 190 10.35 22.95 6.29
CA ASN A 190 9.87 23.66 7.48
C ASN A 190 9.41 22.71 8.60
N GLY A 191 9.31 21.41 8.32
CA GLY A 191 8.82 20.42 9.27
C GLY A 191 7.31 20.49 9.51
N VAL A 192 6.90 19.98 10.64
CA VAL A 192 5.51 19.93 11.15
C VAL A 192 5.47 20.50 12.57
N ASP A 193 4.35 21.08 12.96
CA ASP A 193 4.18 21.61 14.30
C ASP A 193 3.86 20.51 15.32
N ASP A 194 4.33 20.68 16.58
CA ASP A 194 4.03 19.74 17.67
C ASP A 194 2.53 19.52 17.87
N SER A 195 1.72 20.57 17.69
CA SER A 195 0.27 20.47 17.77
C SER A 195 -0.37 19.58 16.68
N GLU A 196 0.23 19.55 15.50
CA GLU A 196 -0.19 18.64 14.41
C GLU A 196 0.16 17.19 14.72
N ILE A 197 1.37 16.96 15.27
CA ILE A 197 1.81 15.64 15.71
C ILE A 197 0.89 15.10 16.80
N LEU A 198 0.65 15.90 17.86
CA LEU A 198 -0.21 15.52 18.98
C LEU A 198 -1.63 15.17 18.51
N ARG A 199 -2.20 15.98 17.62
CA ARG A 199 -3.52 15.72 17.02
C ARG A 199 -3.53 14.41 16.22
N ALA A 200 -2.53 14.18 15.35
CA ALA A 200 -2.42 12.99 14.53
C ALA A 200 -2.28 11.72 15.38
N VAL A 201 -1.42 11.75 16.41
CA VAL A 201 -1.24 10.65 17.36
C VAL A 201 -2.54 10.37 18.14
N ALA A 202 -3.26 11.41 18.57
CA ALA A 202 -4.55 11.22 19.23
C ALA A 202 -5.59 10.57 18.31
N GLN A 203 -5.63 10.94 17.04
CA GLN A 203 -6.50 10.33 16.04
C GLN A 203 -6.16 8.84 15.80
N ILE A 204 -4.87 8.50 15.69
CA ILE A 204 -4.43 7.11 15.52
C ILE A 204 -4.82 6.25 16.74
N ARG A 205 -4.71 6.80 17.95
CA ARG A 205 -5.07 6.06 19.18
C ARG A 205 -6.57 5.86 19.37
N ALA A 206 -7.41 6.67 18.71
CA ALA A 206 -8.86 6.60 18.80
C ALA A 206 -9.49 5.63 17.76
N THR A 207 -8.70 5.12 16.81
CA THR A 207 -9.12 4.18 15.76
C THR A 207 -8.83 2.75 16.17
#